data_17cc745c594ca1d0b96eb2f497641f2a
#
_entry.id   17cc745c594ca1d0b96eb2f497641f2a
#
_cell.length_a   1.000
_cell.length_b   1.000
_cell.length_c   1.000
_cell.angle_alpha   90.00
_cell.angle_beta   90.00
_cell.angle_gamma   90.00
#
_symmetry.space_group_name_H-M   'P 1'
#
loop_
_entity.id
_entity.type
_entity.pdbx_description
1 polymer ?
#
loop_
_entity_poly.entity_id
_entity_poly.type
_entity_poly.pdbx_seq_one_letter_code
_entity_poly.pdbx_strand_id
1 'polypeptide(L)'
;MSKNKYTIAQILPALNTGGVERGVVEISKALTESNFRSIVISSGGHFESQLRRNGTIHYKLDVHSKNPLRWVKIRNQLKVILEEEKVDLLHLCSRAPAWIAFPLGSILDIPVITSVHMRFRKTNIFKKIYNSVLTKGDAIIAISKHIEKSIKTVFPKVGHKINIIHRGVDLELFNPNNIKAGRIIAQSKILNLRDNVPVIVMASRPAMWKGYSVLITALSKVKEDFQCVLIGAGDGSTKFQKILIDKIIRLKLEAKVKLLKSTRDIQAAMILGDIVVMPSLTPEPFCRVILEAQALGKIPIAFDHGGASETIIDGKNGFLAKPVDVDSLSKKISLALSLKGSQREKIGEFAKKNVSKNFSHDKMCKLTLSLYKRCLAEYKR
;
A
#
# COMPACT_ATOMS: atom_id res chain seq x y z
N MET A 1 -3.33 -11.10 39.32
CA MET A 1 -2.70 -9.83 38.89
C MET A 1 -2.79 -9.73 37.37
N SER A 2 -3.57 -8.80 36.81
CA SER A 2 -3.63 -8.58 35.38
C SER A 2 -2.24 -8.12 34.91
N LYS A 3 -1.60 -8.87 34.00
CA LYS A 3 -0.35 -8.44 33.37
C LYS A 3 -0.59 -7.04 32.78
N ASN A 4 0.22 -6.06 33.24
CA ASN A 4 0.17 -4.71 32.67
C ASN A 4 0.24 -4.80 31.16
N LYS A 5 -0.71 -4.16 30.48
CA LYS A 5 -0.73 -4.06 29.02
C LYS A 5 0.50 -3.28 28.57
N TYR A 6 1.31 -3.82 27.67
CA TYR A 6 2.35 -3.03 27.00
C TYR A 6 1.73 -1.92 26.15
N THR A 7 2.31 -0.73 26.22
CA THR A 7 1.90 0.45 25.46
C THR A 7 2.81 0.62 24.24
N ILE A 8 2.23 0.59 23.05
CA ILE A 8 2.95 0.74 21.77
C ILE A 8 2.61 2.09 21.15
N ALA A 9 3.62 2.90 20.87
CA ALA A 9 3.44 4.17 20.16
C ALA A 9 3.89 4.07 18.69
N GLN A 10 2.95 4.22 17.76
CA GLN A 10 3.23 4.33 16.32
C GLN A 10 3.32 5.81 15.93
N ILE A 11 4.41 6.19 15.28
CA ILE A 11 4.67 7.60 14.90
C ILE A 11 4.79 7.72 13.39
N LEU A 12 3.92 8.55 12.79
CA LEU A 12 3.88 8.80 11.35
C LEU A 12 3.59 10.28 11.05
N PRO A 13 3.86 10.78 9.81
CA PRO A 13 3.68 12.20 9.47
C PRO A 13 2.26 12.71 9.65
N ALA A 14 1.28 12.02 9.07
CA ALA A 14 -0.13 12.40 9.04
C ALA A 14 -1.00 11.16 8.85
N LEU A 15 -2.31 11.29 9.07
CA LEU A 15 -3.33 10.23 8.92
C LEU A 15 -4.21 10.46 7.68
N ASN A 16 -3.60 10.92 6.58
CA ASN A 16 -4.29 11.10 5.32
C ASN A 16 -4.50 9.77 4.57
N THR A 17 -4.94 9.81 3.32
CA THR A 17 -5.13 8.61 2.50
C THR A 17 -3.81 8.08 1.97
N GLY A 18 -3.43 6.86 2.36
CA GLY A 18 -2.22 6.19 1.87
C GLY A 18 -2.03 4.79 2.46
N GLY A 19 -1.06 4.07 1.92
CA GLY A 19 -0.77 2.70 2.36
C GLY A 19 -0.10 2.62 3.73
N VAL A 20 0.67 3.64 4.13
CA VAL A 20 1.31 3.71 5.45
C VAL A 20 0.25 3.96 6.52
N GLU A 21 -0.58 4.96 6.30
CA GLU A 21 -1.63 5.41 7.20
C GLU A 21 -2.64 4.29 7.46
N ARG A 22 -3.11 3.62 6.38
CA ARG A 22 -4.01 2.48 6.51
C ARG A 22 -3.36 1.35 7.31
N GLY A 23 -2.08 1.04 7.06
CA GLY A 23 -1.37 0.01 7.81
C GLY A 23 -1.22 0.34 9.29
N VAL A 24 -1.02 1.60 9.66
CA VAL A 24 -1.00 2.04 11.07
C VAL A 24 -2.36 1.82 11.72
N VAL A 25 -3.45 2.16 11.05
CA VAL A 25 -4.82 1.94 11.54
C VAL A 25 -5.13 0.45 11.71
N GLU A 26 -4.74 -0.40 10.75
CA GLU A 26 -4.88 -1.85 10.82
C GLU A 26 -4.10 -2.44 12.00
N ILE A 27 -2.84 -2.05 12.18
CA ILE A 27 -2.00 -2.48 13.31
C ILE A 27 -2.55 -1.96 14.64
N SER A 28 -3.04 -0.71 14.69
CA SER A 28 -3.63 -0.12 15.90
C SER A 28 -4.85 -0.91 16.38
N LYS A 29 -5.72 -1.32 15.46
CA LYS A 29 -6.87 -2.19 15.75
C LYS A 29 -6.40 -3.53 16.32
N ALA A 30 -5.45 -4.19 15.64
CA ALA A 30 -4.91 -5.47 16.08
C ALA A 30 -4.24 -5.38 17.47
N LEU A 31 -3.59 -4.27 17.80
CA LEU A 31 -3.02 -4.02 19.13
C LEU A 31 -4.11 -3.99 20.20
N THR A 32 -5.17 -3.21 20.00
CA THR A 32 -6.26 -3.08 20.99
C THR A 32 -7.01 -4.40 21.18
N GLU A 33 -7.19 -5.17 20.12
CA GLU A 33 -7.80 -6.52 20.14
C GLU A 33 -6.89 -7.57 20.79
N SER A 34 -5.56 -7.35 20.82
CA SER A 34 -4.56 -8.28 21.36
C SER A 34 -4.03 -7.91 22.74
N ASN A 35 -4.79 -7.18 23.53
CA ASN A 35 -4.44 -6.77 24.88
C ASN A 35 -3.17 -5.88 24.98
N PHE A 36 -2.91 -5.04 23.96
CA PHE A 36 -1.95 -3.94 24.01
C PHE A 36 -2.68 -2.62 24.17
N ARG A 37 -2.00 -1.62 24.72
CA ARG A 37 -2.43 -0.23 24.64
C ARG A 37 -1.83 0.39 23.37
N SER A 38 -2.67 0.95 22.52
CA SER A 38 -2.26 1.50 21.22
C SER A 38 -2.31 3.03 21.25
N ILE A 39 -1.19 3.65 20.92
CA ILE A 39 -1.05 5.09 20.76
C ILE A 39 -0.56 5.40 19.34
N VAL A 40 -1.14 6.43 18.73
CA VAL A 40 -0.69 6.96 17.45
C VAL A 40 -0.36 8.44 17.62
N ILE A 41 0.79 8.86 17.09
CA ILE A 41 1.23 10.25 17.14
C ILE A 41 1.46 10.74 15.71
N SER A 42 0.74 11.79 15.30
CA SER A 42 0.81 12.36 13.96
C SER A 42 0.24 13.79 13.92
N SER A 43 0.35 14.48 12.79
CA SER A 43 -0.29 15.79 12.61
C SER A 43 -1.82 15.71 12.44
N GLY A 44 -2.41 14.51 12.50
CA GLY A 44 -3.83 14.29 12.27
C GLY A 44 -4.17 13.97 10.81
N GLY A 45 -5.49 13.85 10.52
CA GLY A 45 -6.00 13.61 9.18
C GLY A 45 -7.25 12.72 9.14
N HIS A 46 -7.56 12.22 7.94
CA HIS A 46 -8.81 11.51 7.65
C HIS A 46 -9.09 10.28 8.52
N PHE A 47 -8.07 9.54 8.95
CA PHE A 47 -8.22 8.32 9.73
C PHE A 47 -8.35 8.52 11.24
N GLU A 48 -8.37 9.74 11.78
CA GLU A 48 -8.49 9.99 13.22
C GLU A 48 -9.74 9.36 13.83
N SER A 49 -10.89 9.49 13.15
CA SER A 49 -12.15 8.93 13.61
C SER A 49 -12.12 7.40 13.67
N GLN A 50 -11.40 6.75 12.74
CA GLN A 50 -11.25 5.30 12.73
C GLN A 50 -10.34 4.82 13.86
N LEU A 51 -9.23 5.52 14.15
CA LEU A 51 -8.37 5.21 15.30
C LEU A 51 -9.16 5.27 16.61
N ARG A 52 -9.96 6.34 16.79
CA ARG A 52 -10.79 6.51 18.00
C ARG A 52 -11.79 5.35 18.16
N ARG A 53 -12.48 4.96 17.08
CA ARG A 53 -13.41 3.82 17.07
C ARG A 53 -12.73 2.50 17.41
N ASN A 54 -11.46 2.35 17.06
CA ASN A 54 -10.66 1.16 17.38
C ASN A 54 -10.11 1.18 18.83
N GLY A 55 -10.44 2.19 19.65
CA GLY A 55 -9.90 2.32 21.01
C GLY A 55 -8.44 2.77 21.08
N THR A 56 -7.91 3.33 20.00
CA THR A 56 -6.53 3.86 19.94
C THR A 56 -6.50 5.32 20.37
N ILE A 57 -5.56 5.70 21.23
CA ILE A 57 -5.32 7.09 21.64
C ILE A 57 -4.53 7.78 20.54
N HIS A 58 -4.97 8.96 20.12
CA HIS A 58 -4.27 9.76 19.12
C HIS A 58 -3.83 11.11 19.68
N TYR A 59 -2.53 11.39 19.58
CA TYR A 59 -1.93 12.68 19.89
C TYR A 59 -1.59 13.45 18.62
N LYS A 60 -2.09 14.70 18.53
CA LYS A 60 -1.76 15.60 17.42
C LYS A 60 -0.45 16.31 17.72
N LEU A 61 0.59 15.99 16.93
CA LEU A 61 1.89 16.62 17.02
C LEU A 61 2.52 16.71 15.63
N ASP A 62 3.14 17.86 15.31
CA ASP A 62 3.78 18.11 14.00
C ASP A 62 5.12 17.36 13.85
N VAL A 63 5.07 16.04 13.94
CA VAL A 63 6.25 15.16 13.82
C VAL A 63 6.81 15.06 12.40
N HIS A 64 6.21 15.75 11.42
CA HIS A 64 6.65 15.74 10.04
C HIS A 64 7.41 17.01 9.63
N SER A 65 7.63 17.94 10.55
CA SER A 65 8.36 19.18 10.30
C SER A 65 9.71 18.90 9.65
N LYS A 66 9.99 19.60 8.57
CA LYS A 66 11.29 19.54 7.88
C LYS A 66 12.31 20.55 8.43
N ASN A 67 11.89 21.40 9.35
CA ASN A 67 12.75 22.40 9.98
C ASN A 67 13.47 21.80 11.21
N PRO A 68 14.78 21.57 11.17
CA PRO A 68 15.54 20.99 12.28
C PRO A 68 15.46 21.80 13.58
N LEU A 69 15.31 23.12 13.49
CA LEU A 69 15.19 24.00 14.66
C LEU A 69 13.92 23.69 15.48
N ARG A 70 12.87 23.20 14.83
CA ARG A 70 11.63 22.79 15.51
C ARG A 70 11.73 21.39 16.12
N TRP A 71 12.70 20.57 15.70
CA TRP A 71 12.80 19.17 16.14
C TRP A 71 13.06 19.05 17.65
N VAL A 72 13.87 19.96 18.23
CA VAL A 72 14.12 19.95 19.68
C VAL A 72 12.82 20.19 20.47
N LYS A 73 12.05 21.22 20.09
CA LYS A 73 10.77 21.52 20.73
C LYS A 73 9.78 20.36 20.59
N ILE A 74 9.65 19.81 19.37
CA ILE A 74 8.73 18.68 19.10
C ILE A 74 9.18 17.44 19.87
N ARG A 75 10.49 17.18 19.95
CA ARG A 75 11.05 16.04 20.71
C ARG A 75 10.73 16.16 22.19
N ASN A 76 10.86 17.36 22.79
CA ASN A 76 10.52 17.56 24.21
C ASN A 76 9.02 17.33 24.48
N GLN A 77 8.14 17.82 23.60
CA GLN A 77 6.71 17.53 23.69
C GLN A 77 6.41 16.04 23.54
N LEU A 78 7.07 15.39 22.59
CA LEU A 78 6.95 13.95 22.35
C LEU A 78 7.44 13.16 23.57
N LYS A 79 8.56 13.57 24.18
CA LYS A 79 9.10 12.92 25.39
C LYS A 79 8.07 12.91 26.50
N VAL A 80 7.44 14.05 26.81
CA VAL A 80 6.41 14.16 27.84
C VAL A 80 5.25 13.18 27.57
N ILE A 81 4.74 13.15 26.33
CA ILE A 81 3.67 12.22 25.96
C ILE A 81 4.09 10.75 26.19
N LEU A 82 5.31 10.39 25.79
CA LEU A 82 5.80 9.01 25.93
C LEU A 82 5.98 8.60 27.40
N GLU A 83 6.42 9.51 28.26
CA GLU A 83 6.60 9.30 29.71
C GLU A 83 5.24 9.18 30.41
N GLU A 84 4.32 10.13 30.19
CA GLU A 84 2.97 10.11 30.77
C GLU A 84 2.19 8.85 30.38
N GLU A 85 2.31 8.44 29.15
CA GLU A 85 1.64 7.27 28.60
C GLU A 85 2.36 5.94 28.90
N LYS A 86 3.52 6.00 29.56
CA LYS A 86 4.35 4.83 29.91
C LYS A 86 4.57 3.93 28.68
N VAL A 87 5.08 4.52 27.61
CA VAL A 87 5.29 3.79 26.35
C VAL A 87 6.42 2.78 26.52
N ASP A 88 6.15 1.53 26.15
CA ASP A 88 7.10 0.41 26.21
C ASP A 88 7.86 0.17 24.88
N LEU A 89 7.32 0.65 23.75
CA LEU A 89 7.95 0.47 22.42
C LEU A 89 7.55 1.56 21.43
N LEU A 90 8.53 2.05 20.68
CA LEU A 90 8.32 2.99 19.55
C LEU A 90 8.31 2.27 18.21
N HIS A 91 7.31 2.54 17.37
CA HIS A 91 7.30 2.14 15.98
C HIS A 91 7.30 3.36 15.04
N LEU A 92 8.41 3.60 14.37
CA LEU A 92 8.65 4.78 13.54
C LEU A 92 8.37 4.44 12.07
N CYS A 93 7.30 5.03 11.52
CA CYS A 93 6.79 4.67 10.18
C CYS A 93 7.28 5.59 9.05
N SER A 94 8.11 6.59 9.32
CA SER A 94 8.63 7.51 8.30
C SER A 94 9.90 8.23 8.79
N ARG A 95 10.68 8.77 7.84
CA ARG A 95 11.98 9.38 8.10
C ARG A 95 11.94 10.63 8.99
N ALA A 96 11.06 11.60 8.70
CA ALA A 96 10.99 12.82 9.48
C ALA A 96 10.59 12.55 10.93
N PRO A 97 9.51 11.80 11.21
CA PRO A 97 9.21 11.35 12.57
C PRO A 97 10.36 10.57 13.22
N ALA A 98 11.06 9.74 12.45
CA ALA A 98 12.18 8.96 12.98
C ALA A 98 13.35 9.83 13.41
N TRP A 99 13.71 10.88 12.68
CA TRP A 99 14.75 11.83 13.11
C TRP A 99 14.40 12.56 14.41
N ILE A 100 13.13 12.82 14.63
CA ILE A 100 12.64 13.48 15.86
C ILE A 100 12.61 12.49 17.03
N ALA A 101 12.02 11.30 16.81
CA ALA A 101 11.66 10.36 17.88
C ALA A 101 12.76 9.32 18.20
N PHE A 102 13.62 8.95 17.25
CA PHE A 102 14.62 7.90 17.46
C PHE A 102 15.50 8.13 18.70
N PRO A 103 16.01 9.37 19.01
CA PRO A 103 16.80 9.59 20.19
C PRO A 103 16.07 9.30 21.50
N LEU A 104 14.74 9.35 21.50
CA LEU A 104 13.94 9.07 22.69
C LEU A 104 13.96 7.60 23.10
N GLY A 105 14.25 6.68 22.15
CA GLY A 105 14.44 5.27 22.47
C GLY A 105 15.53 5.06 23.51
N SER A 106 16.71 5.65 23.30
CA SER A 106 17.81 5.57 24.27
C SER A 106 17.59 6.44 25.51
N ILE A 107 16.92 7.60 25.39
CA ILE A 107 16.65 8.50 26.54
C ILE A 107 15.66 7.86 27.53
N LEU A 108 14.67 7.14 27.01
CA LEU A 108 13.60 6.54 27.81
C LEU A 108 13.80 5.04 28.03
N ASP A 109 14.92 4.50 27.57
CA ASP A 109 15.25 3.06 27.65
C ASP A 109 14.14 2.16 27.11
N ILE A 110 13.67 2.43 25.87
CA ILE A 110 12.63 1.68 25.20
C ILE A 110 13.05 1.27 23.78
N PRO A 111 12.68 0.05 23.31
CA PRO A 111 13.04 -0.43 21.98
C PRO A 111 12.36 0.35 20.88
N VAL A 112 13.08 0.50 19.75
CA VAL A 112 12.65 1.22 18.57
C VAL A 112 12.58 0.31 17.36
N ILE A 113 11.41 0.18 16.78
CA ILE A 113 11.20 -0.49 15.49
C ILE A 113 11.00 0.57 14.42
N THR A 114 11.58 0.35 13.26
CA THR A 114 11.38 1.24 12.10
C THR A 114 10.74 0.48 10.94
N SER A 115 9.90 1.16 10.15
CA SER A 115 9.33 0.59 8.92
C SER A 115 9.78 1.34 7.68
N VAL A 116 10.23 0.60 6.67
CA VAL A 116 10.66 1.14 5.38
C VAL A 116 9.59 0.86 4.33
N HIS A 117 8.93 1.93 3.89
CA HIS A 117 7.82 1.90 2.95
C HIS A 117 8.19 2.37 1.54
N MET A 118 9.42 2.82 1.34
CA MET A 118 9.90 3.32 0.06
C MET A 118 11.26 2.71 -0.26
N ARG A 119 11.51 2.50 -1.56
CA ARG A 119 12.80 2.02 -2.04
C ARG A 119 13.91 3.00 -1.70
N PHE A 120 14.99 2.53 -1.10
CA PHE A 120 16.25 3.26 -1.03
C PHE A 120 16.95 3.16 -2.37
N ARG A 121 17.46 4.29 -2.86
CA ARG A 121 18.28 4.34 -4.08
C ARG A 121 19.69 4.74 -3.70
N LYS A 122 20.69 4.24 -4.43
CA LYS A 122 22.04 4.81 -4.37
C LYS A 122 21.94 6.26 -4.86
N THR A 123 22.08 7.21 -3.96
CA THR A 123 21.96 8.66 -4.20
C THR A 123 23.13 9.36 -3.52
N ASN A 124 23.13 10.71 -3.53
CA ASN A 124 24.12 11.52 -2.83
C ASN A 124 24.15 11.22 -1.32
N ILE A 125 25.24 11.60 -0.69
CA ILE A 125 25.54 11.34 0.73
C ILE A 125 24.44 11.91 1.65
N PHE A 126 23.87 13.06 1.35
CA PHE A 126 22.82 13.69 2.16
C PHE A 126 21.56 12.85 2.21
N LYS A 127 21.11 12.30 1.07
CA LYS A 127 19.96 11.38 1.02
C LYS A 127 20.26 10.07 1.73
N LYS A 128 21.50 9.56 1.64
CA LYS A 128 21.91 8.37 2.37
C LYS A 128 21.83 8.62 3.88
N ILE A 129 22.38 9.75 4.37
CA ILE A 129 22.28 10.15 5.78
C ILE A 129 20.81 10.29 6.20
N TYR A 130 19.98 11.00 5.42
CA TYR A 130 18.55 11.17 5.75
C TYR A 130 17.78 9.85 5.81
N ASN A 131 18.12 8.88 4.97
CA ASN A 131 17.50 7.55 4.98
C ASN A 131 18.03 6.67 6.13
N SER A 132 19.25 6.90 6.62
CA SER A 132 19.89 6.02 7.61
C SER A 132 19.14 5.91 8.93
N VAL A 133 18.36 6.92 9.32
CA VAL A 133 17.57 6.86 10.55
C VAL A 133 16.62 5.67 10.60
N LEU A 134 16.07 5.24 9.45
CA LEU A 134 15.21 4.06 9.38
C LEU A 134 15.97 2.73 9.45
N THR A 135 17.29 2.76 9.52
CA THR A 135 18.14 1.57 9.69
C THR A 135 18.76 1.48 11.09
N LYS A 136 18.48 2.46 11.96
CA LYS A 136 19.07 2.54 13.31
C LYS A 136 18.26 1.75 14.36
N GLY A 137 16.96 1.48 14.12
CA GLY A 137 16.10 0.75 15.05
C GLY A 137 16.65 -0.62 15.45
N ASP A 138 16.16 -1.17 16.54
CA ASP A 138 16.49 -2.51 17.03
C ASP A 138 16.00 -3.57 16.06
N ALA A 139 14.85 -3.34 15.43
CA ALA A 139 14.36 -4.10 14.30
C ALA A 139 13.88 -3.19 13.16
N ILE A 140 13.97 -3.68 11.93
CA ILE A 140 13.57 -2.98 10.71
C ILE A 140 12.50 -3.81 10.01
N ILE A 141 11.31 -3.24 9.77
CA ILE A 141 10.29 -3.86 8.93
C ILE A 141 10.50 -3.41 7.48
N ALA A 142 10.80 -4.37 6.61
CA ALA A 142 10.75 -4.19 5.17
C ALA A 142 9.41 -4.70 4.65
N ILE A 143 8.63 -3.84 3.95
CA ILE A 143 7.28 -4.21 3.50
C ILE A 143 7.24 -5.17 2.30
N SER A 144 8.40 -5.53 1.75
CA SER A 144 8.58 -6.49 0.65
C SER A 144 10.03 -6.92 0.55
N LYS A 145 10.30 -8.03 -0.15
CA LYS A 145 11.65 -8.48 -0.53
C LYS A 145 12.36 -7.42 -1.39
N HIS A 146 11.59 -6.72 -2.26
CA HIS A 146 12.12 -5.61 -3.04
C HIS A 146 12.66 -4.48 -2.15
N ILE A 147 11.95 -4.14 -1.08
CA ILE A 147 12.40 -3.13 -0.10
C ILE A 147 13.60 -3.66 0.70
N GLU A 148 13.56 -4.89 1.19
CA GLU A 148 14.71 -5.52 1.85
C GLU A 148 15.97 -5.43 0.97
N LYS A 149 15.89 -5.87 -0.31
CA LYS A 149 17.00 -5.78 -1.27
C LYS A 149 17.51 -4.35 -1.39
N SER A 150 16.62 -3.37 -1.45
CA SER A 150 17.01 -1.96 -1.54
C SER A 150 17.71 -1.44 -0.29
N ILE A 151 17.31 -1.90 0.90
CA ILE A 151 17.97 -1.57 2.17
C ILE A 151 19.38 -2.17 2.17
N LYS A 152 19.51 -3.47 1.92
CA LYS A 152 20.80 -4.18 1.89
C LYS A 152 21.78 -3.59 0.88
N THR A 153 21.26 -3.13 -0.28
CA THR A 153 22.11 -2.48 -1.30
C THR A 153 22.74 -1.17 -0.84
N VAL A 154 22.04 -0.38 -0.02
CA VAL A 154 22.49 0.93 0.45
C VAL A 154 23.16 0.84 1.84
N PHE A 155 22.70 -0.08 2.67
CA PHE A 155 23.12 -0.31 4.06
C PHE A 155 23.36 -1.80 4.33
N PRO A 156 24.44 -2.40 3.79
CA PRO A 156 24.63 -3.86 3.87
C PRO A 156 24.76 -4.41 5.29
N LYS A 157 25.30 -3.62 6.22
CA LYS A 157 25.56 -4.04 7.60
C LYS A 157 24.31 -4.26 8.45
N VAL A 158 23.11 -3.81 8.01
CA VAL A 158 21.88 -3.89 8.81
C VAL A 158 20.99 -5.09 8.45
N GLY A 159 21.49 -5.99 7.61
CA GLY A 159 20.74 -7.14 7.10
C GLY A 159 20.13 -8.03 8.18
N HIS A 160 20.83 -8.22 9.31
CA HIS A 160 20.40 -9.06 10.44
C HIS A 160 19.20 -8.48 11.21
N LYS A 161 18.96 -7.16 11.12
CA LYS A 161 17.82 -6.47 11.76
C LYS A 161 16.55 -6.49 10.91
N ILE A 162 16.61 -6.88 9.63
CA ILE A 162 15.50 -6.77 8.68
C ILE A 162 14.52 -7.92 8.85
N ASN A 163 13.27 -7.58 9.06
CA ASN A 163 12.13 -8.48 9.09
C ASN A 163 11.21 -8.16 7.91
N ILE A 164 10.97 -9.12 7.02
CA ILE A 164 10.05 -8.93 5.90
C ILE A 164 8.64 -9.15 6.44
N ILE A 165 7.84 -8.09 6.46
CA ILE A 165 6.42 -8.14 6.78
C ILE A 165 5.67 -7.49 5.64
N HIS A 166 5.13 -8.30 4.74
CA HIS A 166 4.36 -7.81 3.59
C HIS A 166 3.14 -7.03 4.04
N ARG A 167 2.75 -6.04 3.24
CA ARG A 167 1.45 -5.39 3.41
C ARG A 167 0.34 -6.39 3.13
N GLY A 168 -0.76 -6.23 3.84
CA GLY A 168 -1.95 -7.06 3.67
C GLY A 168 -3.10 -6.33 2.99
N VAL A 169 -4.09 -7.11 2.55
CA VAL A 169 -5.40 -6.66 2.13
C VAL A 169 -6.44 -7.12 3.14
N ASP A 170 -7.44 -6.27 3.37
CA ASP A 170 -8.60 -6.58 4.18
C ASP A 170 -9.54 -7.50 3.40
N LEU A 171 -9.61 -8.78 3.81
CA LEU A 171 -10.39 -9.81 3.13
C LEU A 171 -11.90 -9.70 3.39
N GLU A 172 -12.32 -8.98 4.42
CA GLU A 172 -13.74 -8.68 4.64
C GLU A 172 -14.20 -7.55 3.72
N LEU A 173 -13.35 -6.52 3.60
CA LEU A 173 -13.63 -5.36 2.75
C LEU A 173 -13.57 -5.70 1.25
N PHE A 174 -12.62 -6.55 0.84
CA PHE A 174 -12.45 -7.02 -0.54
C PHE A 174 -12.95 -8.45 -0.74
N ASN A 175 -14.10 -8.78 -0.13
CA ASN A 175 -14.82 -10.02 -0.32
C ASN A 175 -15.97 -9.82 -1.31
N PRO A 176 -16.03 -10.56 -2.44
CA PRO A 176 -17.13 -10.46 -3.39
C PRO A 176 -18.52 -10.63 -2.76
N ASN A 177 -18.63 -11.52 -1.77
CA ASN A 177 -19.89 -11.83 -1.10
C ASN A 177 -20.39 -10.70 -0.18
N ASN A 178 -19.48 -9.81 0.26
CA ASN A 178 -19.82 -8.69 1.14
C ASN A 178 -20.20 -7.41 0.36
N ILE A 179 -20.08 -7.42 -0.98
CA ILE A 179 -20.41 -6.28 -1.82
C ILE A 179 -21.87 -6.43 -2.28
N LYS A 180 -22.76 -5.65 -1.66
CA LYS A 180 -24.20 -5.69 -1.97
C LYS A 180 -24.48 -5.36 -3.44
N ALA A 181 -25.40 -6.08 -4.08
CA ALA A 181 -25.78 -5.89 -5.48
C ALA A 181 -26.14 -4.43 -5.83
N GLY A 182 -26.85 -3.74 -4.95
CA GLY A 182 -27.20 -2.32 -5.15
C GLY A 182 -25.98 -1.41 -5.29
N ARG A 183 -24.86 -1.70 -4.57
CA ARG A 183 -23.60 -0.94 -4.72
C ARG A 183 -22.95 -1.20 -6.08
N ILE A 184 -22.99 -2.46 -6.55
CA ILE A 184 -22.43 -2.87 -7.85
C ILE A 184 -23.22 -2.19 -8.97
N ILE A 185 -24.57 -2.23 -8.93
CA ILE A 185 -25.45 -1.59 -9.91
C ILE A 185 -25.24 -0.07 -9.93
N ALA A 186 -25.19 0.58 -8.76
CA ALA A 186 -24.93 2.01 -8.68
C ALA A 186 -23.57 2.39 -9.29
N GLN A 187 -22.53 1.58 -9.00
CA GLN A 187 -21.20 1.82 -9.52
C GLN A 187 -21.11 1.55 -11.04
N SER A 188 -21.80 0.52 -11.55
CA SER A 188 -21.88 0.24 -12.99
C SER A 188 -22.49 1.40 -13.77
N LYS A 189 -23.56 2.02 -13.23
CA LYS A 189 -24.16 3.24 -13.83
C LYS A 189 -23.18 4.42 -13.83
N ILE A 190 -22.46 4.64 -12.72
CA ILE A 190 -21.44 5.71 -12.64
C ILE A 190 -20.32 5.48 -13.65
N LEU A 191 -19.88 4.23 -13.80
CA LEU A 191 -18.83 3.84 -14.76
C LEU A 191 -19.36 3.83 -16.21
N ASN A 192 -20.68 3.89 -16.40
CA ASN A 192 -21.36 3.82 -17.70
C ASN A 192 -20.82 2.64 -18.54
N LEU A 193 -20.89 1.43 -17.98
CA LEU A 193 -20.38 0.21 -18.61
C LEU A 193 -21.38 -0.31 -19.64
N ARG A 194 -20.84 -0.88 -20.72
CA ARG A 194 -21.59 -1.63 -21.75
C ARG A 194 -21.78 -3.07 -21.26
N ASP A 195 -22.95 -3.63 -21.50
CA ASP A 195 -23.23 -5.01 -21.16
C ASP A 195 -22.44 -5.99 -22.06
N ASN A 196 -22.07 -7.12 -21.49
CA ASN A 196 -21.37 -8.23 -22.16
C ASN A 196 -20.01 -7.86 -22.80
N VAL A 197 -19.40 -6.76 -22.41
CA VAL A 197 -18.08 -6.35 -22.87
C VAL A 197 -17.08 -6.43 -21.71
N PRO A 198 -15.97 -7.16 -21.84
CA PRO A 198 -14.98 -7.29 -20.78
C PRO A 198 -14.47 -5.94 -20.29
N VAL A 199 -14.31 -5.82 -18.98
CA VAL A 199 -13.95 -4.57 -18.30
C VAL A 199 -12.50 -4.65 -17.80
N ILE A 200 -11.69 -3.71 -18.25
CA ILE A 200 -10.33 -3.48 -17.75
C ILE A 200 -10.38 -2.31 -16.76
N VAL A 201 -9.88 -2.51 -15.56
CA VAL A 201 -9.82 -1.45 -14.53
C VAL A 201 -8.37 -1.10 -14.22
N MET A 202 -8.06 0.18 -14.19
CA MET A 202 -6.87 0.71 -13.55
C MET A 202 -7.29 1.68 -12.44
N ALA A 203 -6.95 1.36 -11.19
CA ALA A 203 -7.29 2.18 -10.04
C ALA A 203 -6.03 2.74 -9.37
N SER A 204 -5.75 4.03 -9.56
CA SER A 204 -4.53 4.65 -9.04
C SER A 204 -4.68 6.18 -8.93
N ARG A 205 -3.85 6.79 -8.09
CA ARG A 205 -3.68 8.25 -8.12
C ARG A 205 -3.06 8.69 -9.44
N PRO A 206 -3.47 9.86 -10.00
CA PRO A 206 -2.92 10.33 -11.27
C PRO A 206 -1.46 10.75 -11.08
N ALA A 207 -0.56 9.94 -11.64
CA ALA A 207 0.88 10.22 -11.64
C ALA A 207 1.53 9.57 -12.86
N MET A 208 2.48 10.27 -13.49
CA MET A 208 3.15 9.78 -14.71
C MET A 208 3.76 8.38 -14.52
N TRP A 209 4.40 8.15 -13.38
CA TRP A 209 5.07 6.88 -13.09
C TRP A 209 4.12 5.68 -12.88
N LYS A 210 2.81 5.91 -12.74
CA LYS A 210 1.79 4.86 -12.64
C LYS A 210 1.47 4.18 -13.98
N GLY A 211 1.93 4.75 -15.11
CA GLY A 211 1.90 4.09 -16.41
C GLY A 211 0.59 4.22 -17.19
N TYR A 212 -0.27 5.18 -16.86
CA TYR A 212 -1.51 5.46 -17.61
C TYR A 212 -1.27 5.59 -19.12
N SER A 213 -0.27 6.40 -19.50
CA SER A 213 0.07 6.61 -20.91
C SER A 213 0.54 5.34 -21.61
N VAL A 214 1.26 4.47 -20.90
CA VAL A 214 1.72 3.17 -21.42
C VAL A 214 0.55 2.21 -21.56
N LEU A 215 -0.37 2.16 -20.61
CA LEU A 215 -1.58 1.36 -20.70
C LEU A 215 -2.41 1.77 -21.94
N ILE A 216 -2.68 3.07 -22.10
CA ILE A 216 -3.44 3.57 -23.27
C ILE A 216 -2.77 3.14 -24.59
N THR A 217 -1.41 3.21 -24.68
CA THR A 217 -0.70 2.72 -25.86
C THR A 217 -0.82 1.20 -26.02
N ALA A 218 -0.76 0.43 -24.94
CA ALA A 218 -0.92 -1.03 -25.02
C ALA A 218 -2.33 -1.42 -25.49
N LEU A 219 -3.35 -0.70 -25.00
CA LEU A 219 -4.75 -0.93 -25.37
C LEU A 219 -5.02 -0.66 -26.86
N SER A 220 -4.32 0.29 -27.50
CA SER A 220 -4.47 0.53 -28.96
C SER A 220 -3.97 -0.64 -29.82
N LYS A 221 -3.22 -1.58 -29.25
CA LYS A 221 -2.72 -2.77 -29.93
C LYS A 221 -3.56 -4.03 -29.65
N VAL A 222 -4.53 -3.94 -28.74
CA VAL A 222 -5.44 -5.04 -28.38
C VAL A 222 -6.55 -5.14 -29.43
N LYS A 223 -6.74 -6.32 -30.01
CA LYS A 223 -7.74 -6.58 -31.07
C LYS A 223 -9.10 -6.98 -30.50
N GLU A 224 -9.11 -7.66 -29.37
CA GLU A 224 -10.31 -8.12 -28.66
C GLU A 224 -11.20 -6.93 -28.29
N ASP A 225 -12.51 -7.16 -28.16
CA ASP A 225 -13.38 -6.11 -27.63
C ASP A 225 -13.18 -5.98 -26.12
N PHE A 226 -13.16 -4.74 -25.65
CA PHE A 226 -13.01 -4.39 -24.24
C PHE A 226 -13.55 -2.98 -23.99
N GLN A 227 -13.77 -2.70 -22.72
CA GLN A 227 -13.90 -1.35 -22.20
C GLN A 227 -12.93 -1.15 -21.05
N CYS A 228 -12.34 0.03 -20.93
CA CYS A 228 -11.33 0.33 -19.91
C CYS A 228 -11.72 1.54 -19.09
N VAL A 229 -11.62 1.41 -17.77
CA VAL A 229 -11.94 2.48 -16.82
C VAL A 229 -10.69 2.84 -16.03
N LEU A 230 -10.26 4.09 -16.16
CA LEU A 230 -9.10 4.66 -15.47
C LEU A 230 -9.56 5.44 -14.23
N ILE A 231 -9.76 4.74 -13.11
CA ILE A 231 -10.28 5.31 -11.86
C ILE A 231 -9.17 6.10 -11.16
N GLY A 232 -9.48 7.33 -10.79
CA GLY A 232 -8.54 8.27 -10.18
C GLY A 232 -7.74 9.08 -11.20
N ALA A 233 -7.90 8.80 -12.50
CA ALA A 233 -7.26 9.60 -13.56
C ALA A 233 -7.82 11.02 -13.65
N GLY A 234 -9.06 11.25 -13.16
CA GLY A 234 -9.71 12.54 -13.09
C GLY A 234 -10.56 12.87 -14.30
N ASP A 235 -10.93 14.13 -14.45
CA ASP A 235 -11.93 14.64 -15.41
C ASP A 235 -11.33 15.51 -16.52
N GLY A 236 -10.04 15.52 -16.68
CA GLY A 236 -9.34 16.36 -17.66
C GLY A 236 -8.99 17.77 -17.18
N SER A 237 -9.22 18.09 -15.90
CA SER A 237 -8.95 19.42 -15.35
C SER A 237 -7.45 19.75 -15.24
N THR A 238 -6.57 18.76 -15.09
CA THR A 238 -5.12 18.98 -14.97
C THR A 238 -4.40 18.80 -16.31
N LYS A 239 -3.21 19.42 -16.45
CA LYS A 239 -2.34 19.24 -17.63
C LYS A 239 -2.05 17.75 -17.92
N PHE A 240 -1.80 16.96 -16.88
CA PHE A 240 -1.55 15.51 -17.02
C PHE A 240 -2.77 14.78 -17.59
N GLN A 241 -3.96 15.10 -17.10
CA GLN A 241 -5.21 14.48 -17.56
C GLN A 241 -5.53 14.86 -19.00
N LYS A 242 -5.28 16.12 -19.41
CA LYS A 242 -5.41 16.57 -20.79
C LYS A 242 -4.52 15.75 -21.73
N ILE A 243 -3.24 15.52 -21.35
CA ILE A 243 -2.32 14.67 -22.11
C ILE A 243 -2.88 13.25 -22.31
N LEU A 244 -3.57 12.67 -21.30
CA LEU A 244 -4.19 11.35 -21.43
C LEU A 244 -5.38 11.38 -22.39
N ILE A 245 -6.23 12.40 -22.32
CA ILE A 245 -7.38 12.58 -23.23
C ILE A 245 -6.89 12.73 -24.67
N ASP A 246 -5.95 13.64 -24.92
CA ASP A 246 -5.37 13.84 -26.27
C ASP A 246 -4.78 12.52 -26.83
N LYS A 247 -4.18 11.72 -25.95
CA LYS A 247 -3.65 10.41 -26.35
C LYS A 247 -4.75 9.41 -26.70
N ILE A 248 -5.84 9.38 -25.93
CA ILE A 248 -7.00 8.52 -26.19
C ILE A 248 -7.60 8.88 -27.56
N ILE A 249 -7.82 10.17 -27.82
CA ILE A 249 -8.35 10.67 -29.10
C ILE A 249 -7.42 10.28 -30.26
N ARG A 250 -6.13 10.59 -30.14
CA ARG A 250 -5.14 10.27 -31.19
C ARG A 250 -5.07 8.79 -31.53
N LEU A 251 -5.31 7.91 -30.55
CA LEU A 251 -5.30 6.45 -30.73
C LEU A 251 -6.69 5.87 -31.01
N LYS A 252 -7.71 6.71 -31.21
CA LYS A 252 -9.11 6.34 -31.52
C LYS A 252 -9.71 5.37 -30.49
N LEU A 253 -9.49 5.65 -29.21
CA LEU A 253 -9.94 4.83 -28.08
C LEU A 253 -11.09 5.46 -27.27
N GLU A 254 -11.71 6.55 -27.74
CA GLU A 254 -12.73 7.32 -27.00
C GLU A 254 -13.95 6.47 -26.63
N ALA A 255 -14.34 5.54 -27.52
CA ALA A 255 -15.45 4.63 -27.26
C ALA A 255 -15.11 3.51 -26.27
N LYS A 256 -13.80 3.25 -26.03
CA LYS A 256 -13.32 2.11 -25.24
C LYS A 256 -12.71 2.51 -23.90
N VAL A 257 -12.12 3.70 -23.78
CA VAL A 257 -11.34 4.13 -22.59
C VAL A 257 -11.95 5.35 -21.94
N LYS A 258 -12.29 5.24 -20.66
CA LYS A 258 -12.91 6.30 -19.86
C LYS A 258 -12.00 6.73 -18.70
N LEU A 259 -11.83 8.04 -18.52
CA LEU A 259 -11.17 8.61 -17.36
C LEU A 259 -12.23 8.98 -16.32
N LEU A 260 -12.01 8.58 -15.07
CA LEU A 260 -12.93 8.88 -13.97
C LEU A 260 -12.19 9.49 -12.79
N LYS A 261 -12.91 10.32 -12.04
CA LYS A 261 -12.47 10.77 -10.71
C LYS A 261 -12.30 9.58 -9.77
N SER A 262 -11.67 9.79 -8.62
CA SER A 262 -11.64 8.79 -7.57
C SER A 262 -13.06 8.42 -7.13
N THR A 263 -13.29 7.14 -6.92
CA THR A 263 -14.56 6.68 -6.31
C THR A 263 -14.40 6.50 -4.81
N ARG A 264 -15.51 6.67 -4.08
CA ARG A 264 -15.59 6.31 -2.65
C ARG A 264 -15.82 4.81 -2.44
N ASP A 265 -16.33 4.13 -3.46
CA ASP A 265 -16.62 2.69 -3.45
C ASP A 265 -15.72 1.94 -4.43
N ILE A 266 -14.45 1.84 -4.06
CA ILE A 266 -13.45 1.19 -4.92
C ILE A 266 -13.71 -0.33 -5.04
N GLN A 267 -14.29 -0.97 -4.03
CA GLN A 267 -14.59 -2.39 -4.04
C GLN A 267 -15.64 -2.71 -5.10
N ALA A 268 -16.74 -1.94 -5.12
CA ALA A 268 -17.80 -2.10 -6.12
C ALA A 268 -17.32 -1.73 -7.54
N ALA A 269 -16.37 -0.80 -7.67
CA ALA A 269 -15.76 -0.48 -8.95
C ALA A 269 -14.83 -1.59 -9.44
N MET A 270 -14.01 -2.17 -8.56
CA MET A 270 -13.07 -3.22 -8.92
C MET A 270 -13.73 -4.55 -9.21
N ILE A 271 -14.86 -4.89 -8.54
CA ILE A 271 -15.57 -6.14 -8.80
C ILE A 271 -16.25 -6.17 -10.18
N LEU A 272 -16.54 -5.01 -10.76
CA LEU A 272 -17.02 -4.88 -12.13
C LEU A 272 -15.95 -5.16 -13.18
N GLY A 273 -14.67 -5.06 -12.81
CA GLY A 273 -13.56 -5.39 -13.71
C GLY A 273 -13.37 -6.90 -13.86
N ASP A 274 -13.04 -7.35 -15.07
CA ASP A 274 -12.52 -8.70 -15.33
C ASP A 274 -11.01 -8.74 -15.08
N ILE A 275 -10.33 -7.66 -15.48
CA ILE A 275 -8.89 -7.50 -15.45
C ILE A 275 -8.55 -6.20 -14.71
N VAL A 276 -7.55 -6.24 -13.83
CA VAL A 276 -7.02 -5.05 -13.16
C VAL A 276 -5.58 -4.83 -13.58
N VAL A 277 -5.28 -3.71 -14.22
CA VAL A 277 -3.95 -3.43 -14.78
C VAL A 277 -3.23 -2.38 -13.94
N MET A 278 -2.00 -2.68 -13.51
CA MET A 278 -1.13 -1.76 -12.76
C MET A 278 0.27 -1.68 -13.39
N PRO A 279 0.42 -0.94 -14.52
CA PRO A 279 1.65 -0.91 -15.30
C PRO A 279 2.61 0.20 -14.84
N SER A 280 2.92 0.23 -13.57
CA SER A 280 3.80 1.25 -12.98
C SER A 280 5.18 1.23 -13.64
N LEU A 281 5.66 2.40 -14.12
CA LEU A 281 6.93 2.54 -14.85
C LEU A 281 8.16 2.37 -13.95
N THR A 282 7.99 2.52 -12.66
CA THR A 282 9.04 2.30 -11.67
C THR A 282 8.63 1.24 -10.67
N PRO A 283 9.57 0.41 -10.19
CA PRO A 283 9.25 -0.62 -9.20
C PRO A 283 8.54 -0.06 -7.98
N GLU A 284 7.30 -0.49 -7.76
CA GLU A 284 6.56 -0.12 -6.54
C GLU A 284 7.11 -0.85 -5.33
N PRO A 285 7.16 -0.19 -4.16
CA PRO A 285 7.53 -0.85 -2.92
C PRO A 285 6.66 -2.07 -2.61
N PHE A 286 5.36 -1.91 -2.80
CA PHE A 286 4.34 -2.95 -2.68
C PHE A 286 3.03 -2.47 -3.34
N CYS A 287 2.44 -3.26 -4.21
CA CYS A 287 1.24 -2.85 -4.96
C CYS A 287 -0.02 -3.45 -4.33
N ARG A 288 -0.68 -2.73 -3.42
CA ARG A 288 -1.91 -3.19 -2.75
C ARG A 288 -3.06 -3.46 -3.72
N VAL A 289 -3.19 -2.65 -4.77
CA VAL A 289 -4.26 -2.79 -5.78
C VAL A 289 -4.25 -4.18 -6.43
N ILE A 290 -3.07 -4.76 -6.63
CA ILE A 290 -2.94 -6.15 -7.12
C ILE A 290 -3.57 -7.14 -6.13
N LEU A 291 -3.28 -7.00 -4.84
CA LEU A 291 -3.87 -7.88 -3.81
C LEU A 291 -5.37 -7.66 -3.67
N GLU A 292 -5.83 -6.42 -3.78
CA GLU A 292 -7.25 -6.06 -3.76
C GLU A 292 -7.99 -6.72 -4.93
N ALA A 293 -7.40 -6.69 -6.13
CA ALA A 293 -7.92 -7.39 -7.30
C ALA A 293 -7.96 -8.91 -7.10
N GLN A 294 -6.87 -9.48 -6.60
CA GLN A 294 -6.77 -10.92 -6.33
C GLN A 294 -7.78 -11.37 -5.25
N ALA A 295 -7.99 -10.59 -4.20
CA ALA A 295 -8.98 -10.88 -3.17
C ALA A 295 -10.41 -10.92 -3.73
N LEU A 296 -10.71 -10.06 -4.71
CA LEU A 296 -11.97 -10.07 -5.45
C LEU A 296 -12.04 -11.16 -6.53
N GLY A 297 -11.02 -11.99 -6.70
CA GLY A 297 -10.95 -13.03 -7.74
C GLY A 297 -10.74 -12.47 -9.14
N LYS A 298 -10.26 -11.25 -9.28
CA LYS A 298 -9.97 -10.62 -10.57
C LYS A 298 -8.54 -10.94 -11.03
N ILE A 299 -8.30 -10.82 -12.33
CA ILE A 299 -7.00 -11.09 -12.94
C ILE A 299 -6.14 -9.82 -12.93
N PRO A 300 -5.13 -9.72 -12.08
CA PRO A 300 -4.21 -8.60 -12.13
C PRO A 300 -3.18 -8.78 -13.24
N ILE A 301 -2.83 -7.67 -13.88
CA ILE A 301 -1.70 -7.58 -14.83
C ILE A 301 -0.79 -6.44 -14.39
N ALA A 302 0.51 -6.71 -14.28
CA ALA A 302 1.49 -5.70 -13.90
C ALA A 302 2.81 -5.90 -14.65
N PHE A 303 3.70 -4.93 -14.58
CA PHE A 303 5.08 -5.13 -14.98
C PHE A 303 5.85 -5.97 -13.95
N ASP A 304 6.74 -6.84 -14.45
CA ASP A 304 7.55 -7.76 -13.64
C ASP A 304 8.69 -7.03 -12.95
N HIS A 305 8.34 -6.23 -11.96
CA HIS A 305 9.31 -5.57 -11.07
C HIS A 305 8.66 -5.09 -9.76
N GLY A 306 9.51 -4.86 -8.75
CA GLY A 306 9.08 -4.36 -7.45
C GLY A 306 8.19 -5.35 -6.69
N GLY A 307 7.23 -4.83 -5.94
CA GLY A 307 6.29 -5.66 -5.16
C GLY A 307 5.32 -6.48 -6.01
N ALA A 308 5.09 -6.15 -7.28
CA ALA A 308 4.20 -6.89 -8.16
C ALA A 308 4.73 -8.32 -8.40
N SER A 309 6.03 -8.45 -8.67
CA SER A 309 6.71 -9.75 -8.87
C SER A 309 6.69 -10.66 -7.63
N GLU A 310 6.34 -10.12 -6.45
CA GLU A 310 6.24 -10.91 -5.21
C GLU A 310 4.82 -11.46 -4.99
N THR A 311 3.82 -10.82 -5.60
CA THR A 311 2.40 -11.09 -5.38
C THR A 311 1.74 -11.81 -6.55
N ILE A 312 2.27 -11.63 -7.77
CA ILE A 312 1.81 -12.32 -8.98
C ILE A 312 2.76 -13.49 -9.30
N ILE A 313 2.17 -14.66 -9.47
CA ILE A 313 2.80 -15.85 -10.06
C ILE A 313 2.25 -15.92 -11.49
N ASP A 314 3.09 -15.59 -12.47
CA ASP A 314 2.67 -15.43 -13.89
C ASP A 314 1.91 -16.65 -14.40
N GLY A 315 0.74 -16.42 -14.96
CA GLY A 315 -0.18 -17.43 -15.49
C GLY A 315 -1.00 -18.20 -14.43
N LYS A 316 -0.73 -18.03 -13.11
CA LYS A 316 -1.45 -18.76 -12.05
C LYS A 316 -2.46 -17.90 -11.29
N ASN A 317 -2.09 -16.67 -10.90
CA ASN A 317 -2.96 -15.76 -10.17
C ASN A 317 -2.97 -14.34 -10.75
N GLY A 318 -2.53 -14.21 -12.00
CA GLY A 318 -2.41 -12.97 -12.73
C GLY A 318 -1.31 -13.07 -13.77
N PHE A 319 -0.97 -11.97 -14.42
CA PHE A 319 0.05 -11.94 -15.45
C PHE A 319 1.10 -10.88 -15.22
N LEU A 320 2.35 -11.20 -15.57
CA LEU A 320 3.49 -10.29 -15.52
C LEU A 320 3.96 -9.97 -16.95
N ALA A 321 4.01 -8.69 -17.29
CA ALA A 321 4.58 -8.18 -18.53
C ALA A 321 6.03 -7.71 -18.31
N LYS A 322 6.86 -7.74 -19.32
CA LYS A 322 8.22 -7.20 -19.25
C LYS A 322 8.19 -5.72 -18.83
N PRO A 323 9.09 -5.29 -17.94
CA PRO A 323 9.09 -3.91 -17.43
C PRO A 323 9.13 -2.86 -18.53
N VAL A 324 8.17 -1.94 -18.51
CA VAL A 324 8.04 -0.79 -19.43
C VAL A 324 7.88 -1.18 -20.91
N ASP A 325 7.57 -2.44 -21.19
CA ASP A 325 7.37 -2.97 -22.55
C ASP A 325 5.88 -2.96 -22.91
N VAL A 326 5.50 -2.08 -23.84
CA VAL A 326 4.12 -1.90 -24.34
C VAL A 326 3.59 -3.15 -25.02
N ASP A 327 4.41 -3.82 -25.83
CA ASP A 327 3.99 -5.00 -26.60
C ASP A 327 3.80 -6.20 -25.68
N SER A 328 4.68 -6.36 -24.70
CA SER A 328 4.51 -7.37 -23.65
C SER A 328 3.22 -7.13 -22.86
N LEU A 329 2.93 -5.87 -22.49
CA LEU A 329 1.71 -5.53 -21.77
C LEU A 329 0.46 -5.80 -22.60
N SER A 330 0.45 -5.38 -23.86
CA SER A 330 -0.64 -5.64 -24.81
C SER A 330 -0.91 -7.15 -24.96
N LYS A 331 0.14 -7.96 -25.18
CA LYS A 331 0.02 -9.42 -25.28
C LYS A 331 -0.58 -10.05 -24.01
N LYS A 332 -0.19 -9.61 -22.82
CA LYS A 332 -0.76 -10.12 -21.56
C LYS A 332 -2.22 -9.70 -21.37
N ILE A 333 -2.60 -8.50 -21.82
CA ILE A 333 -4.00 -8.04 -21.81
C ILE A 333 -4.83 -8.90 -22.79
N SER A 334 -4.40 -9.06 -24.04
CA SER A 334 -5.07 -9.91 -25.03
C SER A 334 -5.23 -11.35 -24.53
N LEU A 335 -4.16 -11.93 -23.96
CA LEU A 335 -4.22 -13.27 -23.35
C LEU A 335 -5.30 -13.35 -22.26
N ALA A 336 -5.36 -12.37 -21.34
CA ALA A 336 -6.34 -12.36 -20.27
C ALA A 336 -7.78 -12.17 -20.80
N LEU A 337 -7.97 -11.37 -21.85
CA LEU A 337 -9.26 -11.17 -22.50
C LEU A 337 -9.75 -12.45 -23.23
N SER A 338 -8.86 -13.22 -23.82
CA SER A 338 -9.18 -14.45 -24.58
C SER A 338 -9.49 -15.66 -23.67
N LEU A 339 -9.24 -15.58 -22.36
CA LEU A 339 -9.54 -16.68 -21.42
C LEU A 339 -11.04 -16.98 -21.38
N LYS A 340 -11.38 -18.28 -21.42
CA LYS A 340 -12.74 -18.76 -21.18
C LYS A 340 -13.17 -18.56 -19.72
N GLY A 341 -14.47 -18.51 -19.43
CA GLY A 341 -14.99 -18.30 -18.08
C GLY A 341 -14.36 -19.23 -17.02
N SER A 342 -14.33 -20.54 -17.31
CA SER A 342 -13.71 -21.53 -16.41
C SER A 342 -12.21 -21.33 -16.14
N GLN A 343 -11.46 -20.78 -17.12
CA GLN A 343 -10.04 -20.46 -16.93
C GLN A 343 -9.88 -19.22 -16.05
N ARG A 344 -10.72 -18.19 -16.26
CA ARG A 344 -10.74 -16.98 -15.40
C ARG A 344 -11.08 -17.34 -13.97
N GLU A 345 -12.07 -18.18 -13.75
CA GLU A 345 -12.48 -18.68 -12.43
C GLU A 345 -11.31 -19.40 -11.72
N LYS A 346 -10.63 -20.33 -12.41
CA LYS A 346 -9.47 -21.03 -11.85
C LYS A 346 -8.36 -20.08 -11.40
N ILE A 347 -8.02 -19.07 -12.21
CA ILE A 347 -7.03 -18.06 -11.89
C ILE A 347 -7.51 -17.23 -10.69
N GLY A 348 -8.78 -16.79 -10.70
CA GLY A 348 -9.38 -16.02 -9.61
C GLY A 348 -9.41 -16.77 -8.28
N GLU A 349 -9.80 -18.05 -8.29
CA GLU A 349 -9.80 -18.88 -7.08
C GLU A 349 -8.38 -19.11 -6.53
N PHE A 350 -7.41 -19.36 -7.41
CA PHE A 350 -6.01 -19.48 -6.99
C PHE A 350 -5.51 -18.15 -6.40
N ALA A 351 -5.88 -17.03 -7.01
CA ALA A 351 -5.54 -15.68 -6.53
C ALA A 351 -6.10 -15.42 -5.12
N LYS A 352 -7.39 -15.68 -4.88
CA LYS A 352 -8.02 -15.55 -3.56
C LYS A 352 -7.31 -16.40 -2.51
N LYS A 353 -7.06 -17.69 -2.80
CA LYS A 353 -6.37 -18.60 -1.89
C LYS A 353 -4.96 -18.10 -1.56
N ASN A 354 -4.21 -17.63 -2.57
CA ASN A 354 -2.86 -17.10 -2.36
C ASN A 354 -2.85 -15.87 -1.48
N VAL A 355 -3.77 -14.93 -1.72
CA VAL A 355 -3.88 -13.70 -0.92
C VAL A 355 -4.29 -14.02 0.52
N SER A 356 -5.29 -14.85 0.72
CA SER A 356 -5.74 -15.26 2.05
C SER A 356 -4.61 -15.89 2.87
N LYS A 357 -3.85 -16.79 2.26
CA LYS A 357 -2.75 -17.49 2.92
C LYS A 357 -1.54 -16.59 3.19
N ASN A 358 -1.21 -15.69 2.26
CA ASN A 358 0.10 -15.03 2.26
C ASN A 358 0.06 -13.53 2.50
N PHE A 359 -1.05 -12.85 2.17
CA PHE A 359 -1.11 -11.40 2.10
C PHE A 359 -2.38 -10.81 2.73
N SER A 360 -3.00 -11.50 3.71
CA SER A 360 -4.09 -10.92 4.49
C SER A 360 -3.57 -9.84 5.46
N HIS A 361 -4.41 -8.85 5.78
CA HIS A 361 -4.05 -7.85 6.80
C HIS A 361 -3.85 -8.51 8.18
N ASP A 362 -4.60 -9.57 8.50
CA ASP A 362 -4.45 -10.32 9.75
C ASP A 362 -3.06 -10.93 9.87
N LYS A 363 -2.55 -11.53 8.78
CA LYS A 363 -1.19 -12.07 8.75
C LYS A 363 -0.15 -10.96 8.94
N MET A 364 -0.30 -9.82 8.29
CA MET A 364 0.56 -8.65 8.48
C MET A 364 0.56 -8.20 9.94
N CYS A 365 -0.63 -8.03 10.53
CA CYS A 365 -0.78 -7.64 11.93
C CYS A 365 -0.18 -8.68 12.88
N LYS A 366 -0.49 -9.96 12.72
CA LYS A 366 0.06 -11.06 13.53
C LYS A 366 1.58 -11.08 13.52
N LEU A 367 2.22 -10.94 12.35
CA LEU A 367 3.69 -10.89 12.24
C LEU A 367 4.26 -9.63 12.90
N THR A 368 3.59 -8.49 12.76
CA THR A 368 4.01 -7.22 13.39
C THR A 368 3.93 -7.31 14.92
N LEU A 369 2.83 -7.83 15.46
CA LEU A 369 2.66 -8.01 16.89
C LEU A 369 3.67 -9.04 17.46
N SER A 370 3.96 -10.10 16.71
CA SER A 370 5.00 -11.06 17.10
C SER A 370 6.38 -10.42 17.16
N LEU A 371 6.69 -9.53 16.21
CA LEU A 371 7.93 -8.76 16.24
C LEU A 371 7.99 -7.83 17.45
N TYR A 372 6.90 -7.13 17.78
CA TYR A 372 6.84 -6.27 18.98
C TYR A 372 7.09 -7.07 20.26
N LYS A 373 6.42 -8.22 20.44
CA LYS A 373 6.62 -9.10 21.61
C LYS A 373 8.06 -9.55 21.72
N ARG A 374 8.70 -9.92 20.61
CA ARG A 374 10.10 -10.32 20.57
C ARG A 374 11.03 -9.18 20.98
N CYS A 375 10.90 -8.00 20.42
CA CYS A 375 11.71 -6.83 20.75
C CYS A 375 11.55 -6.43 22.22
N LEU A 376 10.32 -6.45 22.76
CA LEU A 376 10.07 -6.18 24.17
C LEU A 376 10.73 -7.22 25.12
N ALA A 377 10.76 -8.49 24.72
CA ALA A 377 11.38 -9.54 25.51
C ALA A 377 12.92 -9.50 25.48
N GLU A 378 13.50 -9.16 24.31
CA GLU A 378 14.95 -9.05 24.11
C GLU A 378 15.53 -7.80 24.79
N TYR A 379 14.79 -6.69 24.81
CA TYR A 379 15.23 -5.41 25.37
C TYR A 379 15.25 -5.40 26.92
N LYS A 380 14.42 -6.22 27.55
CA LYS A 380 14.34 -6.35 29.02
C LYS A 380 15.38 -7.34 29.62
N ARG A 381 16.19 -7.96 28.78
CA ARG A 381 17.29 -8.82 29.20
C ARG A 381 18.60 -8.06 29.24
#